data_8050ece4227017b9320ea9dd03108f09
#
_entry.id   8050ece4227017b9320ea9dd03108f09
#
_cell.length_a   1.000
_cell.length_b   1.000
_cell.length_c   1.000
_cell.angle_alpha   90.00
_cell.angle_beta   90.00
_cell.angle_gamma   90.00
#
_symmetry.space_group_name_H-M   'P 1'
#
loop_
_entity.id
_entity.type
_entity.pdbx_description
1 polymer ?
#
loop_
_entity_poly.entity_id
_entity_poly.type
_entity_poly.pdbx_seq_one_letter_code
_entity_poly.pdbx_strand_id
1 'polypeptide(L)'
;MIDFDKQINDYVTSNKGIYRRYCDDIIIVIPIKNSNEDCIKHVKKIEEVENKIPNLKINKEKTYKFIYKEKQFIEIDGKNKKSFNYLGFYFDGKVIKIRDRSLFRYYSRMYTKIYTVCKYSAEYNKKAGRRKLYKMYSHLGATISKNKKNTCIYGNFLTYAYKAYNIFGKNNNYQNLIRLQVARHWKKMNKKLKEYENINND
;
A
#
# COMPACT_ATOMS: atom_id res chain seq x y z
N MET A 1 -24.10 -1.68 -3.60
CA MET A 1 -22.93 -1.60 -2.67
C MET A 1 -23.27 -0.90 -1.35
N ILE A 2 -24.04 0.18 -1.32
CA ILE A 2 -24.39 0.88 -0.05
C ILE A 2 -25.09 -0.06 0.93
N ASP A 3 -26.08 -0.85 0.45
CA ASP A 3 -26.82 -1.79 1.30
C ASP A 3 -25.92 -2.92 1.83
N PHE A 4 -24.98 -3.39 1.00
CA PHE A 4 -23.95 -4.35 1.42
C PHE A 4 -23.08 -3.76 2.52
N ASP A 5 -22.52 -2.56 2.28
CA ASP A 5 -21.66 -1.88 3.24
C ASP A 5 -22.36 -1.68 4.59
N LYS A 6 -23.63 -1.27 4.57
CA LYS A 6 -24.43 -1.07 5.77
C LYS A 6 -24.63 -2.39 6.53
N GLN A 7 -25.15 -3.43 5.87
CA GLN A 7 -25.42 -4.72 6.51
C GLN A 7 -24.15 -5.35 7.09
N ILE A 8 -23.03 -5.32 6.34
CA ILE A 8 -21.76 -5.87 6.82
C ILE A 8 -21.19 -5.04 7.96
N ASN A 9 -21.22 -3.70 7.84
CA ASN A 9 -20.72 -2.84 8.92
C ASN A 9 -21.51 -3.02 10.22
N ASP A 10 -22.85 -3.09 10.14
CA ASP A 10 -23.70 -3.29 11.31
C ASP A 10 -23.41 -4.65 11.97
N TYR A 11 -23.30 -5.70 11.17
CA TYR A 11 -22.95 -7.03 11.66
C TYR A 11 -21.55 -7.08 12.30
N VAL A 12 -20.55 -6.50 11.64
CA VAL A 12 -19.17 -6.49 12.12
C VAL A 12 -19.04 -5.68 13.39
N THR A 13 -19.70 -4.51 13.47
CA THR A 13 -19.69 -3.62 14.64
C THR A 13 -20.38 -4.28 15.84
N SER A 14 -21.51 -4.98 15.65
CA SER A 14 -22.18 -5.73 16.71
C SER A 14 -21.31 -6.84 17.30
N ASN A 15 -20.37 -7.37 16.52
CA ASN A 15 -19.36 -8.35 16.95
C ASN A 15 -18.03 -7.68 17.38
N LYS A 16 -18.02 -6.38 17.68
CA LYS A 16 -16.82 -5.60 18.09
C LYS A 16 -15.69 -5.65 17.06
N GLY A 17 -16.02 -5.84 15.80
CA GLY A 17 -15.08 -5.91 14.70
C GLY A 17 -14.87 -4.58 13.98
N ILE A 18 -14.09 -4.62 12.92
CA ILE A 18 -13.79 -3.49 12.05
C ILE A 18 -14.09 -3.87 10.61
N TYR A 19 -14.89 -3.06 9.94
CA TYR A 19 -15.14 -3.10 8.51
C TYR A 19 -14.50 -1.89 7.83
N ARG A 20 -13.76 -2.09 6.75
CA ARG A 20 -13.24 -1.01 5.90
C ARG A 20 -13.30 -1.44 4.44
N ARG A 21 -13.72 -0.51 3.60
CA ARG A 21 -13.71 -0.67 2.14
C ARG A 21 -13.01 0.51 1.48
N TYR A 22 -12.20 0.21 0.49
CA TYR A 22 -11.60 1.18 -0.39
C TYR A 22 -11.78 0.72 -1.84
N CYS A 23 -12.71 1.35 -2.56
CA CYS A 23 -13.18 0.91 -3.88
C CYS A 23 -13.61 -0.57 -3.85
N ASP A 24 -12.84 -1.44 -4.50
CA ASP A 24 -13.11 -2.88 -4.61
C ASP A 24 -12.43 -3.69 -3.48
N ASP A 25 -11.48 -3.09 -2.78
CA ASP A 25 -10.75 -3.75 -1.70
C ASP A 25 -11.51 -3.66 -0.37
N ILE A 26 -11.86 -4.81 0.20
CA ILE A 26 -12.57 -4.93 1.48
C ILE A 26 -11.67 -5.61 2.50
N ILE A 27 -11.68 -5.13 3.73
CA ILE A 27 -11.09 -5.81 4.88
C ILE A 27 -12.10 -5.86 6.02
N ILE A 28 -12.24 -7.05 6.62
CA ILE A 28 -13.10 -7.33 7.77
C ILE A 28 -12.23 -7.98 8.83
N VAL A 29 -12.29 -7.45 10.04
CA VAL A 29 -11.59 -8.01 11.21
C VAL A 29 -12.61 -8.18 12.31
N ILE A 30 -12.79 -9.40 12.81
CA ILE A 30 -13.74 -9.72 13.89
C ILE A 30 -12.98 -10.47 14.98
N PRO A 31 -13.07 -10.05 16.25
CA PRO A 31 -12.54 -10.81 17.37
C PRO A 31 -13.28 -12.14 17.50
N ILE A 32 -12.57 -13.25 17.60
CA ILE A 32 -13.11 -14.58 17.84
C ILE A 32 -12.71 -15.06 19.25
N LYS A 33 -13.63 -15.72 19.95
CA LYS A 33 -13.37 -16.22 21.31
C LYS A 33 -12.83 -17.64 21.30
N ASN A 34 -13.36 -18.48 20.45
CA ASN A 34 -13.00 -19.89 20.30
C ASN A 34 -12.74 -20.19 18.82
N SER A 35 -11.65 -20.87 18.54
CA SER A 35 -11.24 -21.54 17.32
C SER A 35 -12.06 -21.39 15.98
N ASN A 36 -11.96 -22.41 15.14
CA ASN A 36 -12.43 -22.46 13.77
C ASN A 36 -13.95 -22.30 13.58
N GLU A 37 -14.78 -22.73 14.54
CA GLU A 37 -16.25 -22.69 14.42
C GLU A 37 -16.80 -21.26 14.38
N ASP A 38 -16.30 -20.37 15.25
CA ASP A 38 -16.70 -18.96 15.26
C ASP A 38 -16.31 -18.28 13.94
N CYS A 39 -15.13 -18.62 13.42
CA CYS A 39 -14.67 -18.07 12.15
C CYS A 39 -15.58 -18.53 11.00
N ILE A 40 -15.91 -19.80 10.91
CA ILE A 40 -16.81 -20.35 9.89
C ILE A 40 -18.19 -19.69 9.96
N LYS A 41 -18.71 -19.44 11.16
CA LYS A 41 -19.99 -18.75 11.37
C LYS A 41 -19.95 -17.31 10.81
N HIS A 42 -18.89 -16.56 11.09
CA HIS A 42 -18.74 -15.21 10.57
C HIS A 42 -18.59 -15.19 9.04
N VAL A 43 -17.85 -16.14 8.48
CA VAL A 43 -17.69 -16.28 7.02
C VAL A 43 -19.04 -16.58 6.35
N LYS A 44 -19.79 -17.56 6.85
CA LYS A 44 -21.12 -17.89 6.33
C LYS A 44 -22.05 -16.67 6.35
N LYS A 45 -22.03 -15.90 7.44
CA LYS A 45 -22.87 -14.71 7.55
C LYS A 45 -22.53 -13.61 6.50
N ILE A 46 -21.24 -13.42 6.22
CA ILE A 46 -20.79 -12.50 5.18
C ILE A 46 -21.24 -12.99 3.80
N GLU A 47 -21.10 -14.28 3.51
CA GLU A 47 -21.54 -14.90 2.26
C GLU A 47 -23.08 -14.83 2.10
N GLU A 48 -23.85 -14.96 3.17
CA GLU A 48 -25.31 -14.76 3.15
C GLU A 48 -25.69 -13.32 2.75
N VAL A 49 -24.97 -12.32 3.25
CA VAL A 49 -25.22 -10.92 2.91
C VAL A 49 -24.84 -10.67 1.44
N GLU A 50 -23.70 -11.23 0.98
CA GLU A 50 -23.29 -11.16 -0.43
C GLU A 50 -24.38 -11.69 -1.36
N ASN A 51 -24.90 -12.88 -1.08
CA ASN A 51 -25.90 -13.56 -1.89
C ASN A 51 -27.26 -12.82 -1.97
N LYS A 52 -27.54 -11.93 -1.00
CA LYS A 52 -28.76 -11.11 -1.00
C LYS A 52 -28.67 -9.89 -1.90
N ILE A 53 -27.47 -9.49 -2.32
CA ILE A 53 -27.27 -8.30 -3.13
C ILE A 53 -27.20 -8.68 -4.62
N PRO A 54 -28.16 -8.24 -5.43
CA PRO A 54 -28.17 -8.54 -6.86
C PRO A 54 -26.89 -8.06 -7.55
N ASN A 55 -26.33 -8.91 -8.42
CA ASN A 55 -25.13 -8.62 -9.21
C ASN A 55 -23.84 -8.38 -8.43
N LEU A 56 -23.82 -8.57 -7.12
CA LEU A 56 -22.59 -8.55 -6.34
C LEU A 56 -21.93 -9.93 -6.40
N LYS A 57 -20.66 -9.98 -6.82
CA LYS A 57 -19.84 -11.20 -6.79
C LYS A 57 -18.48 -10.89 -6.20
N ILE A 58 -18.20 -11.50 -5.07
CA ILE A 58 -16.87 -11.45 -4.46
C ILE A 58 -15.95 -12.47 -5.17
N ASN A 59 -14.80 -12.00 -5.62
CA ASN A 59 -13.84 -12.87 -6.30
C ASN A 59 -13.19 -13.83 -5.30
N LYS A 60 -13.62 -15.09 -5.27
CA LYS A 60 -13.15 -16.13 -4.36
C LYS A 60 -11.64 -16.42 -4.48
N GLU A 61 -11.07 -16.26 -5.68
CA GLU A 61 -9.62 -16.47 -5.89
C GLU A 61 -8.77 -15.39 -5.23
N LYS A 62 -9.29 -14.16 -5.13
CA LYS A 62 -8.61 -13.00 -4.52
C LYS A 62 -9.01 -12.77 -3.07
N THR A 63 -9.99 -13.50 -2.55
CA THR A 63 -10.44 -13.42 -1.17
C THR A 63 -9.65 -14.39 -0.31
N TYR A 64 -9.18 -13.94 0.82
CA TYR A 64 -8.42 -14.73 1.79
C TYR A 64 -9.08 -14.64 3.15
N LYS A 65 -9.10 -15.76 3.87
CA LYS A 65 -9.66 -15.88 5.21
C LYS A 65 -8.57 -16.32 6.16
N PHE A 66 -8.34 -15.54 7.21
CA PHE A 66 -7.25 -15.78 8.16
C PHE A 66 -7.75 -15.74 9.59
N ILE A 67 -7.16 -16.59 10.43
CA ILE A 67 -7.13 -16.40 11.89
C ILE A 67 -5.79 -15.76 12.23
N TYR A 68 -5.82 -14.64 12.96
CA TYR A 68 -4.62 -13.99 13.47
C TYR A 68 -4.44 -14.32 14.95
N LYS A 69 -3.41 -15.09 15.26
CA LYS A 69 -3.05 -15.47 16.61
C LYS A 69 -1.53 -15.46 16.80
N GLU A 70 -1.04 -14.96 17.92
CA GLU A 70 0.39 -14.95 18.29
C GLU A 70 1.31 -14.37 17.21
N LYS A 71 0.87 -13.26 16.61
CA LYS A 71 1.57 -12.59 15.49
C LYS A 71 1.75 -13.47 14.24
N GLN A 72 0.86 -14.42 14.03
CA GLN A 72 0.85 -15.29 12.85
C GLN A 72 -0.52 -15.30 12.20
N PHE A 73 -0.53 -15.43 10.87
CA PHE A 73 -1.73 -15.69 10.09
C PHE A 73 -1.85 -17.16 9.80
N ILE A 74 -2.96 -17.74 10.22
CA ILE A 74 -3.36 -19.12 9.91
C ILE A 74 -4.46 -19.00 8.88
N GLU A 75 -4.21 -19.45 7.66
CA GLU A 75 -5.20 -19.43 6.60
C GLU A 75 -6.15 -20.61 6.72
N ILE A 76 -7.44 -20.35 6.45
CA ILE A 76 -8.51 -21.32 6.62
C ILE A 76 -8.89 -21.96 5.28
N ASP A 77 -8.63 -21.29 4.17
CA ASP A 77 -9.07 -21.68 2.82
C ASP A 77 -8.11 -22.66 2.11
N GLY A 78 -7.06 -23.16 2.77
CA GLY A 78 -6.09 -24.11 2.19
C GLY A 78 -5.15 -23.52 1.13
N LYS A 79 -5.11 -22.20 0.96
CA LYS A 79 -4.23 -21.51 -0.02
C LYS A 79 -2.79 -21.32 0.45
N ASN A 80 -2.44 -21.83 1.64
CA ASN A 80 -1.12 -21.76 2.27
C ASN A 80 -0.51 -20.35 2.39
N LYS A 81 -1.33 -19.32 2.54
CA LYS A 81 -0.90 -17.95 2.63
C LYS A 81 -0.67 -17.53 4.07
N LYS A 82 0.52 -16.99 4.37
CA LYS A 82 0.91 -16.56 5.73
C LYS A 82 0.98 -15.03 5.88
N SER A 83 0.44 -14.31 4.91
CA SER A 83 0.49 -12.85 4.87
C SER A 83 -0.59 -12.29 3.98
N PHE A 84 -0.94 -11.02 4.16
CA PHE A 84 -1.86 -10.36 3.26
C PHE A 84 -1.30 -9.05 2.70
N ASN A 85 -1.84 -8.63 1.57
CA ASN A 85 -1.57 -7.35 0.94
C ASN A 85 -2.86 -6.54 0.93
N TYR A 86 -2.80 -5.33 1.49
CA TYR A 86 -3.93 -4.41 1.48
C TYR A 86 -3.47 -2.99 1.17
N LEU A 87 -4.13 -2.33 0.23
CA LEU A 87 -3.83 -0.95 -0.20
C LEU A 87 -2.34 -0.67 -0.49
N GLY A 88 -1.64 -1.66 -1.04
CA GLY A 88 -0.23 -1.53 -1.38
C GLY A 88 0.76 -1.79 -0.25
N PHE A 89 0.28 -2.20 0.92
CA PHE A 89 1.09 -2.68 2.03
C PHE A 89 1.06 -4.20 2.12
N TYR A 90 2.14 -4.75 2.64
CA TYR A 90 2.31 -6.15 3.00
C TYR A 90 2.38 -6.27 4.52
N PHE A 91 1.72 -7.26 5.09
CA PHE A 91 1.79 -7.59 6.50
C PHE A 91 1.73 -9.11 6.72
N ASP A 92 2.63 -9.65 7.52
CA ASP A 92 2.72 -11.08 7.86
C ASP A 92 2.46 -11.38 9.35
N GLY A 93 2.03 -10.38 10.10
CA GLY A 93 1.83 -10.47 11.55
C GLY A 93 3.02 -9.96 12.37
N LYS A 94 4.22 -9.92 11.79
CA LYS A 94 5.46 -9.46 12.45
C LYS A 94 6.06 -8.24 11.78
N VAL A 95 5.92 -8.15 10.44
CA VAL A 95 6.55 -7.13 9.62
C VAL A 95 5.53 -6.42 8.78
N ILE A 96 5.59 -5.08 8.77
CA ILE A 96 4.86 -4.25 7.81
C ILE A 96 5.83 -3.58 6.86
N LYS A 97 5.52 -3.63 5.55
CA LYS A 97 6.31 -2.99 4.49
C LYS A 97 5.44 -2.56 3.33
N ILE A 98 5.95 -1.68 2.47
CA ILE A 98 5.34 -1.41 1.17
C ILE A 98 5.51 -2.66 0.31
N ARG A 99 4.48 -3.06 -0.41
CA ARG A 99 4.49 -4.21 -1.32
C ARG A 99 5.58 -4.04 -2.39
N ASP A 100 6.40 -5.08 -2.56
CA ASP A 100 7.59 -5.03 -3.42
C ASP A 100 7.26 -4.62 -4.87
N ARG A 101 6.12 -5.06 -5.42
CA ARG A 101 5.64 -4.63 -6.75
C ARG A 101 5.40 -3.11 -6.84
N SER A 102 4.91 -2.47 -5.78
CA SER A 102 4.69 -1.01 -5.75
C SER A 102 6.00 -0.25 -5.72
N LEU A 103 6.95 -0.74 -4.93
CA LEU A 103 8.30 -0.19 -4.83
C LEU A 103 9.07 -0.35 -6.15
N PHE A 104 9.02 -1.55 -6.75
CA PHE A 104 9.63 -1.81 -8.06
C PHE A 104 9.08 -0.88 -9.14
N ARG A 105 7.76 -0.72 -9.23
CA ARG A 105 7.11 0.17 -10.19
C ARG A 105 7.55 1.62 -10.01
N TYR A 106 7.71 2.06 -8.76
CA TYR A 106 8.18 3.40 -8.46
C TYR A 106 9.62 3.62 -8.97
N TYR A 107 10.55 2.72 -8.65
CA TYR A 107 11.94 2.84 -9.09
C TYR A 107 12.08 2.68 -10.61
N SER A 108 11.36 1.78 -11.24
CA SER A 108 11.34 1.60 -12.69
C SER A 108 10.92 2.90 -13.39
N ARG A 109 9.82 3.52 -12.97
CA ARG A 109 9.37 4.81 -13.51
C ARG A 109 10.38 5.94 -13.28
N MET A 110 11.03 5.97 -12.14
CA MET A 110 12.07 6.94 -11.85
C MET A 110 13.27 6.77 -12.81
N TYR A 111 13.76 5.55 -13.01
CA TYR A 111 14.87 5.26 -13.89
C TYR A 111 14.57 5.59 -15.36
N THR A 112 13.39 5.20 -15.84
CA THR A 112 12.93 5.58 -17.19
C THR A 112 12.88 7.09 -17.36
N LYS A 113 12.41 7.83 -16.33
CA LYS A 113 12.35 9.29 -16.41
C LYS A 113 13.72 9.92 -16.37
N ILE A 114 14.66 9.40 -15.59
CA ILE A 114 16.06 9.84 -15.57
C ILE A 114 16.68 9.64 -16.95
N TYR A 115 16.56 8.44 -17.52
CA TYR A 115 17.05 8.15 -18.87
C TYR A 115 16.52 9.15 -19.91
N THR A 116 15.19 9.38 -19.94
CA THR A 116 14.57 10.32 -20.87
C THR A 116 15.12 11.73 -20.72
N VAL A 117 15.34 12.20 -19.48
CA VAL A 117 15.86 13.55 -19.22
C VAL A 117 17.33 13.67 -19.63
N CYS A 118 18.16 12.65 -19.37
CA CYS A 118 19.57 12.64 -19.76
C CYS A 118 19.71 12.57 -21.29
N LYS A 119 18.94 11.69 -21.95
CA LYS A 119 18.91 11.59 -23.42
C LYS A 119 18.55 12.93 -24.06
N TYR A 120 17.46 13.58 -23.62
CA TYR A 120 17.06 14.88 -24.12
C TYR A 120 18.13 15.95 -23.89
N SER A 121 18.81 15.92 -22.74
CA SER A 121 19.90 16.86 -22.42
C SER A 121 21.07 16.74 -23.40
N ALA A 122 21.47 15.52 -23.74
CA ALA A 122 22.54 15.24 -24.70
C ALA A 122 22.12 15.65 -26.13
N GLU A 123 20.93 15.25 -26.55
CA GLU A 123 20.40 15.46 -27.91
C GLU A 123 20.25 16.96 -28.26
N TYR A 124 19.87 17.80 -27.29
CA TYR A 124 19.63 19.22 -27.50
C TYR A 124 20.70 20.15 -26.86
N ASN A 125 21.80 19.59 -26.37
CA ASN A 125 22.84 20.28 -25.64
C ASN A 125 22.33 21.25 -24.56
N LYS A 126 21.31 20.80 -23.80
CA LYS A 126 20.62 21.57 -22.73
C LYS A 126 20.82 20.88 -21.38
N LYS A 127 20.96 21.70 -20.32
CA LYS A 127 21.05 21.15 -18.95
C LYS A 127 19.84 20.27 -18.62
N ALA A 128 20.11 19.09 -18.06
CA ALA A 128 19.10 18.14 -17.64
C ALA A 128 18.08 18.77 -16.67
N GLY A 129 16.79 18.57 -16.92
CA GLY A 129 15.68 19.13 -16.12
C GLY A 129 15.54 18.51 -14.75
N ARG A 130 16.60 18.53 -13.93
CA ARG A 130 16.69 17.90 -12.60
C ARG A 130 15.62 18.38 -11.63
N ARG A 131 15.17 19.64 -11.73
CA ARG A 131 14.12 20.20 -10.86
C ARG A 131 12.82 19.37 -10.94
N LYS A 132 12.40 18.97 -12.14
CA LYS A 132 11.21 18.15 -12.36
C LYS A 132 11.38 16.74 -11.80
N LEU A 133 12.58 16.15 -11.96
CA LEU A 133 12.91 14.85 -11.36
C LEU A 133 12.83 14.90 -9.83
N TYR A 134 13.40 15.91 -9.21
CA TYR A 134 13.37 16.09 -7.76
C TYR A 134 11.95 16.26 -7.24
N LYS A 135 11.12 17.05 -7.93
CA LYS A 135 9.71 17.22 -7.57
C LYS A 135 8.94 15.90 -7.61
N MET A 136 9.17 15.06 -8.61
CA MET A 136 8.44 13.80 -8.78
C MET A 136 8.98 12.67 -7.90
N TYR A 137 10.30 12.61 -7.70
CA TYR A 137 10.99 11.44 -7.16
C TYR A 137 11.89 11.74 -5.96
N SER A 138 11.72 12.84 -5.25
CA SER A 138 12.44 13.10 -4.01
C SER A 138 11.54 13.72 -2.94
N HIS A 139 12.07 13.83 -1.73
CA HIS A 139 11.40 14.51 -0.62
C HIS A 139 11.15 16.01 -0.90
N LEU A 140 11.89 16.61 -1.82
CA LEU A 140 11.70 18.00 -2.25
C LEU A 140 10.40 18.23 -3.04
N GLY A 141 9.69 17.17 -3.39
CA GLY A 141 8.40 17.25 -4.07
C GLY A 141 7.21 17.51 -3.17
N ALA A 142 7.40 17.58 -1.87
CA ALA A 142 6.33 17.94 -0.95
C ALA A 142 5.94 19.41 -1.14
N THR A 143 4.67 19.64 -1.45
CA THR A 143 4.10 20.99 -1.59
C THR A 143 3.04 21.19 -0.54
N ILE A 144 3.16 22.24 0.26
CA ILE A 144 2.17 22.62 1.25
C ILE A 144 1.23 23.64 0.58
N SER A 145 -0.03 23.27 0.42
CA SER A 145 -1.09 24.20 0.02
C SER A 145 -1.87 24.62 1.26
N LYS A 146 -1.85 25.93 1.55
CA LYS A 146 -2.64 26.52 2.63
C LYS A 146 -3.90 27.12 2.02
N ASN A 147 -5.02 26.40 2.07
CA ASN A 147 -6.32 27.01 1.86
C ASN A 147 -6.87 27.51 3.19
N LYS A 148 -7.72 28.58 3.16
CA LYS A 148 -8.26 29.27 4.35
C LYS A 148 -8.87 28.36 5.43
N LYS A 149 -9.19 27.11 5.12
CA LYS A 149 -9.81 26.14 6.06
C LYS A 149 -8.99 24.88 6.33
N ASN A 150 -8.05 24.49 5.46
CA ASN A 150 -7.28 23.24 5.62
C ASN A 150 -5.87 23.35 5.03
N THR A 151 -4.87 22.84 5.75
CA THR A 151 -3.52 22.65 5.24
C THR A 151 -3.45 21.28 4.58
N CYS A 152 -3.31 21.24 3.25
CA CYS A 152 -3.14 20.00 2.51
C CYS A 152 -1.69 19.87 2.04
N ILE A 153 -1.04 18.76 2.35
CA ILE A 153 0.31 18.45 1.90
C ILE A 153 0.18 17.55 0.67
N TYR A 154 0.44 18.13 -0.49
CA TYR A 154 0.60 17.34 -1.71
C TYR A 154 2.03 16.82 -1.76
N GLY A 155 2.19 15.56 -2.16
CA GLY A 155 3.49 14.94 -2.21
C GLY A 155 3.58 13.88 -3.31
N ASN A 156 4.65 13.14 -3.27
CA ASN A 156 4.93 12.03 -4.16
C ASN A 156 4.95 10.70 -3.38
N PHE A 157 5.41 9.63 -4.02
CA PHE A 157 5.52 8.32 -3.40
C PHE A 157 6.38 8.31 -2.11
N LEU A 158 7.44 9.12 -2.03
CA LEU A 158 8.28 9.16 -0.83
C LEU A 158 7.56 9.82 0.34
N THR A 159 6.85 10.92 0.08
CA THR A 159 6.05 11.58 1.13
C THR A 159 4.94 10.66 1.65
N TYR A 160 4.33 9.88 0.74
CA TYR A 160 3.38 8.82 1.11
C TYR A 160 4.05 7.74 1.96
N ALA A 161 5.23 7.24 1.56
CA ALA A 161 5.97 6.23 2.31
C ALA A 161 6.34 6.72 3.73
N TYR A 162 6.83 7.96 3.88
CA TYR A 162 7.13 8.53 5.19
C TYR A 162 5.88 8.76 6.04
N LYS A 163 4.77 9.21 5.44
CA LYS A 163 3.50 9.34 6.15
C LYS A 163 3.02 7.97 6.66
N ALA A 164 3.09 6.94 5.83
CA ALA A 164 2.74 5.58 6.22
C ALA A 164 3.66 5.05 7.32
N TYR A 165 4.98 5.28 7.21
CA TYR A 165 5.94 4.92 8.25
C TYR A 165 5.56 5.53 9.61
N ASN A 166 5.22 6.82 9.64
CA ASN A 166 4.85 7.52 10.87
C ASN A 166 3.52 7.01 11.45
N ILE A 167 2.53 6.68 10.60
CA ILE A 167 1.25 6.14 11.05
C ILE A 167 1.43 4.75 11.66
N PHE A 168 2.12 3.87 10.96
CA PHE A 168 2.38 2.50 11.42
C PHE A 168 3.42 2.43 12.54
N GLY A 169 4.34 3.39 12.64
CA GLY A 169 5.35 3.46 13.71
C GLY A 169 4.80 3.79 15.11
N LYS A 170 3.51 4.14 15.22
CA LYS A 170 2.86 4.38 16.52
C LYS A 170 2.62 3.09 17.32
N ASN A 171 2.74 1.94 16.71
CA ASN A 171 2.54 0.65 17.34
C ASN A 171 3.83 -0.18 17.28
N ASN A 172 4.31 -0.61 18.46
CA ASN A 172 5.53 -1.38 18.59
C ASN A 172 5.36 -2.91 18.51
N ASN A 173 4.14 -3.37 18.23
CA ASN A 173 3.84 -4.81 18.18
C ASN A 173 4.40 -5.53 16.95
N TYR A 174 4.88 -4.77 15.96
CA TYR A 174 5.45 -5.30 14.72
C TYR A 174 6.62 -4.43 14.24
N GLN A 175 7.46 -4.99 13.38
CA GLN A 175 8.59 -4.30 12.77
C GLN A 175 8.14 -3.51 11.55
N ASN A 176 8.38 -2.21 11.53
CA ASN A 176 8.06 -1.34 10.42
C ASN A 176 9.28 -1.13 9.51
N LEU A 177 9.31 -1.79 8.36
CA LEU A 177 10.42 -1.72 7.40
C LEU A 177 10.26 -0.63 6.32
N ILE A 178 9.17 0.12 6.32
CA ILE A 178 8.88 1.10 5.26
C ILE A 178 10.01 2.10 5.08
N ARG A 179 10.54 2.66 6.17
CA ARG A 179 11.66 3.62 6.11
C ARG A 179 12.91 3.00 5.51
N LEU A 180 13.23 1.76 5.86
CA LEU A 180 14.40 1.05 5.33
C LEU A 180 14.30 0.81 3.83
N GLN A 181 13.10 0.53 3.31
CA GLN A 181 12.87 0.31 1.89
C GLN A 181 13.21 1.57 1.05
N VAL A 182 13.01 2.76 1.60
CA VAL A 182 13.24 4.04 0.90
C VAL A 182 14.49 4.79 1.37
N ALA A 183 15.18 4.32 2.40
CA ALA A 183 16.32 5.01 3.02
C ALA A 183 17.45 5.34 2.03
N ARG A 184 17.72 4.44 1.06
CA ARG A 184 18.79 4.61 0.06
C ARG A 184 18.30 5.25 -1.25
N HIS A 185 17.09 5.79 -1.26
CA HIS A 185 16.45 6.36 -2.44
C HIS A 185 17.33 7.41 -3.13
N TRP A 186 17.85 8.38 -2.38
CA TRP A 186 18.68 9.47 -2.91
C TRP A 186 19.97 8.95 -3.56
N LYS A 187 20.63 7.98 -2.92
CA LYS A 187 21.82 7.34 -3.46
C LYS A 187 21.52 6.60 -4.78
N LYS A 188 20.39 5.88 -4.84
CA LYS A 188 19.95 5.19 -6.07
C LYS A 188 19.67 6.16 -7.21
N MET A 189 18.97 7.26 -6.91
CA MET A 189 18.64 8.29 -7.90
C MET A 189 19.89 8.95 -8.48
N ASN A 190 20.81 9.40 -7.61
CA ASN A 190 22.05 10.06 -8.04
C ASN A 190 23.00 9.11 -8.78
N LYS A 191 23.07 7.84 -8.35
CA LYS A 191 23.84 6.83 -9.08
C LYS A 191 23.34 6.69 -10.52
N LYS A 192 22.01 6.58 -10.71
CA LYS A 192 21.42 6.46 -12.05
C LYS A 192 21.60 7.72 -12.90
N LEU A 193 21.52 8.91 -12.31
CA LEU A 193 21.81 10.16 -13.03
C LEU A 193 23.22 10.16 -13.58
N LYS A 194 24.23 9.84 -12.76
CA LYS A 194 25.63 9.78 -13.18
C LYS A 194 25.87 8.73 -14.26
N GLU A 195 25.29 7.52 -14.14
CA GLU A 195 25.42 6.48 -15.15
C GLU A 195 24.94 6.94 -16.53
N TYR A 196 23.77 7.57 -16.61
CA TYR A 196 23.23 8.03 -17.90
C TYR A 196 23.84 9.33 -18.41
N GLU A 197 24.39 10.18 -17.57
CA GLU A 197 25.16 11.36 -17.99
C GLU A 197 26.49 10.92 -18.62
N ASN A 198 27.16 9.91 -18.09
CA ASN A 198 28.42 9.39 -18.65
C ASN A 198 28.20 8.70 -20.00
N ILE A 199 27.18 7.86 -20.15
CA ILE A 199 26.86 7.16 -21.41
C ILE A 199 26.59 8.12 -22.57
N ASN A 200 26.10 9.32 -22.28
CA ASN A 200 25.78 10.31 -23.32
C ASN A 200 26.91 11.31 -23.60
N ASN A 201 28.03 11.21 -22.91
CA ASN A 201 29.23 12.02 -23.13
C ASN A 201 30.35 11.25 -23.86
N ASP A 202 30.18 9.94 -24.01
CA ASP A 202 31.01 9.05 -24.86
C ASP A 202 30.34 8.88 -26.24
#